data_07e2e28b057e74333a9a0f43c00ab1aa
#
_entry.id   07e2e28b057e74333a9a0f43c00ab1aa
#
_cell.length_a   1.000
_cell.length_b   1.000
_cell.length_c   1.000
_cell.angle_alpha   90.00
_cell.angle_beta   90.00
_cell.angle_gamma   90.00
#
_symmetry.space_group_name_H-M   'P 1'
#
loop_
_entity.id
_entity.type
_entity.pdbx_description
1 polymer ?
#
loop_
_entity_poly.entity_id
_entity_poly.type
_entity_poly.pdbx_seq_one_letter_code
_entity_poly.pdbx_strand_id
1 'polypeptide(L)'
;MRLLVITNDYPPKPGGIQQYLGNLVAAWPDPVHVIAPAAESTHDAGRVSRGEAAFMWPTRATGDWIVGRAERFAPDAVLFGAPYPLAYLGPRLGDRLRVPYAVLAHGAEVTLPAAAPGFRQAIAKALGDAEVRFAVSRYTADRVKRLTGKDVVYLGAGVNIDVFVPPPDGRNEAPVVGCVSRFIPRKGQHRLLKAVARLDRPAEVLVVGKGRKEANLRRLADRLGVRARFVVDPPWSELSGLYRSMDVFCMPCASRWGGLEVEGLGLVFLEAAATGLPVLAGDSGGSSETVLPGESGFVVRSVDDIVQGLDILFDDPRRAREMGAAGRRLVEDRFTWDQVVDRLLMGFA
;
A
#
# COMPACT_ATOMS: atom_id res chain seq x y z
N MET A 1 3.01 -24.10 -6.50
CA MET A 1 2.36 -24.18 -5.17
C MET A 1 0.94 -23.66 -5.24
N ARG A 2 -0.06 -24.45 -4.88
CA ARG A 2 -1.48 -24.04 -4.83
C ARG A 2 -1.73 -23.18 -3.60
N LEU A 3 -1.99 -21.90 -3.77
CA LEU A 3 -2.14 -20.95 -2.67
C LEU A 3 -3.61 -20.66 -2.35
N LEU A 4 -4.01 -20.80 -1.08
CA LEU A 4 -5.29 -20.33 -0.58
C LEU A 4 -5.11 -18.99 0.14
N VAL A 5 -5.75 -17.92 -0.34
CA VAL A 5 -5.74 -16.61 0.31
C VAL A 5 -7.06 -16.40 1.05
N ILE A 6 -7.00 -16.07 2.35
CA ILE A 6 -8.18 -15.82 3.19
C ILE A 6 -8.12 -14.39 3.72
N THR A 7 -9.13 -13.57 3.40
CA THR A 7 -9.09 -12.15 3.75
C THR A 7 -10.48 -11.51 3.84
N ASN A 8 -10.61 -10.46 4.66
CA ASN A 8 -11.74 -9.53 4.63
C ASN A 8 -11.50 -8.34 3.68
N ASP A 9 -10.31 -8.25 3.11
CA ASP A 9 -9.87 -7.13 2.30
C ASP A 9 -9.48 -7.61 0.90
N TYR A 10 -10.48 -7.65 0.00
CA TYR A 10 -10.29 -8.07 -1.40
C TYR A 10 -11.14 -7.20 -2.35
N PRO A 11 -10.72 -7.00 -3.62
CA PRO A 11 -11.55 -6.33 -4.61
C PRO A 11 -12.96 -6.95 -4.73
N PRO A 12 -13.98 -6.15 -5.08
CA PRO A 12 -13.96 -4.78 -5.58
C PRO A 12 -13.93 -3.69 -4.47
N LYS A 13 -13.87 -4.06 -3.20
CA LYS A 13 -13.73 -3.09 -2.10
C LYS A 13 -12.49 -2.23 -2.30
N PRO A 14 -12.59 -0.87 -2.31
CA PRO A 14 -11.46 0.00 -2.55
C PRO A 14 -10.52 0.07 -1.34
N GLY A 15 -9.22 0.07 -1.59
CA GLY A 15 -8.20 0.27 -0.56
C GLY A 15 -6.84 -0.33 -0.92
N GLY A 16 -5.80 0.08 -0.21
CA GLY A 16 -4.42 -0.36 -0.49
C GLY A 16 -4.18 -1.85 -0.22
N ILE A 17 -4.79 -2.41 0.83
CA ILE A 17 -4.69 -3.85 1.14
C ILE A 17 -5.41 -4.67 0.06
N GLN A 18 -6.61 -4.23 -0.32
CA GLN A 18 -7.41 -4.87 -1.35
C GLN A 18 -6.68 -4.91 -2.69
N GLN A 19 -6.11 -3.77 -3.10
CA GLN A 19 -5.31 -3.67 -4.31
C GLN A 19 -4.04 -4.55 -4.24
N TYR A 20 -3.36 -4.52 -3.10
CA TYR A 20 -2.19 -5.37 -2.86
C TYR A 20 -2.52 -6.86 -3.07
N LEU A 21 -3.55 -7.35 -2.37
CA LEU A 21 -3.94 -8.76 -2.46
C LEU A 21 -4.49 -9.13 -3.84
N GLY A 22 -5.24 -8.24 -4.48
CA GLY A 22 -5.71 -8.43 -5.86
C GLY A 22 -4.57 -8.59 -6.85
N ASN A 23 -3.56 -7.72 -6.77
CA ASN A 23 -2.39 -7.78 -7.63
C ASN A 23 -1.49 -9.00 -7.32
N LEU A 24 -1.29 -9.34 -6.05
CA LEU A 24 -0.58 -10.55 -5.66
C LEU A 24 -1.21 -11.81 -6.27
N VAL A 25 -2.54 -11.92 -6.16
CA VAL A 25 -3.30 -13.05 -6.74
C VAL A 25 -3.23 -13.04 -8.27
N ALA A 26 -3.24 -11.87 -8.90
CA ALA A 26 -3.11 -11.76 -10.36
C ALA A 26 -1.72 -12.17 -10.87
N ALA A 27 -0.68 -11.87 -10.09
CA ALA A 27 0.71 -12.24 -10.41
C ALA A 27 1.09 -13.67 -9.99
N TRP A 28 0.23 -14.37 -9.23
CA TRP A 28 0.55 -15.71 -8.77
C TRP A 28 0.61 -16.70 -9.94
N PRO A 29 1.73 -17.43 -10.15
CA PRO A 29 1.93 -18.24 -11.36
C PRO A 29 1.16 -19.57 -11.36
N ASP A 30 0.81 -20.06 -10.18
CA ASP A 30 0.18 -21.35 -9.97
C ASP A 30 -1.33 -21.22 -9.62
N PRO A 31 -2.07 -22.31 -9.45
CA PRO A 31 -3.46 -22.23 -9.01
C PRO A 31 -3.59 -21.46 -7.68
N VAL A 32 -4.42 -20.44 -7.66
CA VAL A 32 -4.73 -19.63 -6.48
C VAL A 32 -6.23 -19.54 -6.29
N HIS A 33 -6.67 -19.65 -5.04
CA HIS A 33 -8.07 -19.45 -4.66
C HIS A 33 -8.19 -18.46 -3.52
N VAL A 34 -9.19 -17.61 -3.58
CA VAL A 34 -9.42 -16.56 -2.58
C VAL A 34 -10.72 -16.84 -1.85
N ILE A 35 -10.69 -16.72 -0.53
CA ILE A 35 -11.88 -16.69 0.32
C ILE A 35 -12.03 -15.25 0.84
N ALA A 36 -13.14 -14.60 0.46
CA ALA A 36 -13.41 -13.20 0.75
C ALA A 36 -14.86 -12.96 1.18
N PRO A 37 -15.21 -11.83 1.79
CA PRO A 37 -16.59 -11.49 2.16
C PRO A 37 -17.49 -11.22 0.94
N ALA A 38 -18.79 -11.11 1.16
CA ALA A 38 -19.75 -10.71 0.14
C ALA A 38 -19.35 -9.38 -0.53
N ALA A 39 -19.65 -9.26 -1.83
CA ALA A 39 -19.48 -8.03 -2.59
C ALA A 39 -20.62 -7.89 -3.62
N GLU A 40 -21.03 -6.66 -3.91
CA GLU A 40 -22.20 -6.38 -4.76
C GLU A 40 -22.00 -6.69 -6.24
N SER A 41 -20.77 -6.61 -6.73
CA SER A 41 -20.43 -6.89 -8.14
C SER A 41 -19.07 -7.57 -8.21
N THR A 42 -19.02 -8.76 -8.83
CA THR A 42 -17.78 -9.53 -8.92
C THR A 42 -17.62 -10.18 -10.28
N HIS A 43 -16.41 -10.06 -10.83
CA HIS A 43 -15.95 -10.88 -11.96
C HIS A 43 -14.87 -11.83 -11.43
N ASP A 44 -15.29 -12.76 -10.54
CA ASP A 44 -14.35 -13.57 -9.76
C ASP A 44 -13.72 -14.74 -10.56
N ALA A 45 -14.14 -14.94 -11.82
CA ALA A 45 -13.62 -15.95 -12.75
C ALA A 45 -13.41 -17.34 -12.13
N GLY A 46 -14.24 -17.73 -11.15
CA GLY A 46 -14.14 -19.02 -10.45
C GLY A 46 -13.00 -19.13 -9.42
N ARG A 47 -12.17 -18.10 -9.30
CA ARG A 47 -11.03 -18.09 -8.35
C ARG A 47 -11.39 -17.58 -6.95
N VAL A 48 -12.60 -17.07 -6.73
CA VAL A 48 -13.01 -16.47 -5.45
C VAL A 48 -14.27 -17.13 -4.92
N SER A 49 -14.24 -17.57 -3.67
CA SER A 49 -15.44 -17.96 -2.91
C SER A 49 -15.85 -16.80 -1.99
N ARG A 50 -17.05 -16.27 -2.21
CA ARG A 50 -17.60 -15.18 -1.38
C ARG A 50 -18.45 -15.73 -0.24
N GLY A 51 -18.22 -15.20 0.97
CA GLY A 51 -19.11 -15.39 2.10
C GLY A 51 -20.41 -14.60 1.92
N GLU A 52 -21.41 -14.88 2.75
CA GLU A 52 -22.73 -14.20 2.71
C GLU A 52 -22.69 -12.80 3.34
N ALA A 53 -21.82 -12.59 4.33
CA ALA A 53 -21.71 -11.33 5.05
C ALA A 53 -20.65 -10.40 4.43
N ALA A 54 -20.86 -9.08 4.55
CA ALA A 54 -19.90 -8.04 4.12
C ALA A 54 -18.61 -8.03 4.95
N PHE A 55 -18.56 -8.78 6.06
CA PHE A 55 -17.39 -8.98 6.91
C PHE A 55 -17.47 -10.36 7.58
N MET A 56 -16.40 -11.12 7.50
CA MET A 56 -16.31 -12.47 8.07
C MET A 56 -15.64 -12.41 9.46
N TRP A 57 -16.38 -12.88 10.47
CA TRP A 57 -15.84 -13.10 11.82
C TRP A 57 -15.32 -14.53 11.96
N PRO A 58 -14.32 -14.80 12.82
CA PRO A 58 -13.74 -16.14 13.01
C PRO A 58 -14.65 -17.03 13.88
N THR A 59 -15.93 -17.14 13.52
CA THR A 59 -16.89 -18.03 14.18
C THR A 59 -16.65 -19.48 13.78
N ARG A 60 -17.24 -20.42 14.55
CA ARG A 60 -17.17 -21.84 14.19
C ARG A 60 -17.78 -22.10 12.81
N ALA A 61 -18.94 -21.50 12.51
CA ALA A 61 -19.61 -21.62 11.21
C ALA A 61 -18.75 -21.11 10.05
N THR A 62 -18.14 -19.91 10.21
CA THR A 62 -17.20 -19.38 9.23
C THR A 62 -16.00 -20.30 9.02
N GLY A 63 -15.44 -20.84 10.11
CA GLY A 63 -14.34 -21.79 10.04
C GLY A 63 -14.71 -23.08 9.30
N ASP A 64 -15.88 -23.68 9.58
CA ASP A 64 -16.37 -24.87 8.88
C ASP A 64 -16.62 -24.61 7.40
N TRP A 65 -17.19 -23.45 7.06
CA TRP A 65 -17.40 -23.03 5.66
C TRP A 65 -16.08 -22.85 4.91
N ILE A 66 -15.07 -22.21 5.54
CA ILE A 66 -13.74 -22.04 4.97
C ILE A 66 -13.07 -23.39 4.75
N VAL A 67 -13.08 -24.28 5.76
CA VAL A 67 -12.51 -25.63 5.66
C VAL A 67 -13.11 -26.40 4.49
N GLY A 68 -14.43 -26.40 4.34
CA GLY A 68 -15.08 -27.11 3.24
C GLY A 68 -14.73 -26.54 1.83
N ARG A 69 -14.38 -25.24 1.72
CA ARG A 69 -13.85 -24.67 0.47
C ARG A 69 -12.38 -25.05 0.26
N ALA A 70 -11.58 -24.97 1.33
CA ALA A 70 -10.18 -25.32 1.31
C ALA A 70 -9.94 -26.79 0.94
N GLU A 71 -10.70 -27.71 1.52
CA GLU A 71 -10.61 -29.16 1.21
C GLU A 71 -10.89 -29.43 -0.28
N ARG A 72 -11.86 -28.74 -0.89
CA ARG A 72 -12.14 -28.87 -2.33
C ARG A 72 -11.03 -28.30 -3.21
N PHE A 73 -10.42 -27.21 -2.79
CA PHE A 73 -9.31 -26.58 -3.53
C PHE A 73 -8.01 -27.38 -3.33
N ALA A 74 -7.83 -28.05 -2.20
CA ALA A 74 -6.62 -28.78 -1.80
C ALA A 74 -5.35 -27.91 -1.94
N PRO A 75 -5.20 -26.84 -1.11
CA PRO A 75 -4.04 -25.97 -1.16
C PRO A 75 -2.78 -26.65 -0.64
N ASP A 76 -1.62 -26.18 -1.10
CA ASP A 76 -0.31 -26.52 -0.52
C ASP A 76 0.07 -25.58 0.64
N ALA A 77 -0.50 -24.36 0.64
CA ALA A 77 -0.28 -23.36 1.68
C ALA A 77 -1.48 -22.39 1.81
N VAL A 78 -1.63 -21.81 3.01
CA VAL A 78 -2.66 -20.82 3.32
C VAL A 78 -2.01 -19.48 3.66
N LEU A 79 -2.48 -18.39 3.05
CA LEU A 79 -2.09 -17.02 3.37
C LEU A 79 -3.29 -16.25 3.94
N PHE A 80 -3.20 -15.83 5.19
CA PHE A 80 -4.13 -14.84 5.73
C PHE A 80 -3.70 -13.43 5.32
N GLY A 81 -4.56 -12.70 4.59
CA GLY A 81 -4.26 -11.38 4.07
C GLY A 81 -4.15 -10.27 5.12
N ALA A 82 -4.49 -10.56 6.39
CA ALA A 82 -4.31 -9.68 7.53
C ALA A 82 -4.32 -10.48 8.85
N PRO A 83 -3.66 -9.98 9.94
CA PRO A 83 -3.59 -10.68 11.23
C PRO A 83 -4.94 -10.85 11.94
N TYR A 84 -5.88 -9.93 11.69
CA TYR A 84 -7.16 -9.89 12.40
C TYR A 84 -8.32 -9.67 11.42
N PRO A 85 -9.48 -10.31 11.63
CA PRO A 85 -9.76 -11.32 12.65
C PRO A 85 -9.54 -12.76 12.16
N LEU A 86 -9.47 -13.03 10.85
CA LEU A 86 -9.55 -14.38 10.27
C LEU A 86 -8.35 -15.27 10.56
N ALA A 87 -7.16 -14.68 10.80
CA ALA A 87 -5.96 -15.45 11.13
C ALA A 87 -6.07 -16.26 12.44
N TYR A 88 -7.06 -15.97 13.28
CA TYR A 88 -7.42 -16.83 14.41
C TYR A 88 -7.87 -18.25 14.03
N LEU A 89 -8.31 -18.41 12.80
CA LEU A 89 -8.67 -19.74 12.27
C LEU A 89 -7.45 -20.52 11.79
N GLY A 90 -6.26 -19.89 11.77
CA GLY A 90 -5.02 -20.47 11.25
C GLY A 90 -4.67 -21.82 11.85
N PRO A 91 -4.54 -21.98 13.19
CA PRO A 91 -4.21 -23.27 13.79
C PRO A 91 -5.19 -24.36 13.38
N ARG A 92 -6.50 -24.06 13.41
CA ARG A 92 -7.55 -25.02 13.02
C ARG A 92 -7.44 -25.44 11.56
N LEU A 93 -7.15 -24.50 10.65
CA LEU A 93 -6.99 -24.80 9.23
C LEU A 93 -5.71 -25.60 8.97
N GLY A 94 -4.60 -25.19 9.57
CA GLY A 94 -3.32 -25.90 9.46
C GLY A 94 -3.43 -27.36 9.90
N ASP A 95 -4.00 -27.61 11.08
CA ASP A 95 -4.23 -28.96 11.61
C ASP A 95 -5.16 -29.78 10.70
N ARG A 96 -6.25 -29.17 10.23
CA ARG A 96 -7.25 -29.89 9.42
C ARG A 96 -6.76 -30.22 8.02
N LEU A 97 -6.08 -29.26 7.37
CA LEU A 97 -5.58 -29.39 5.99
C LEU A 97 -4.18 -30.02 5.93
N ARG A 98 -3.45 -30.02 7.04
CA ARG A 98 -2.04 -30.45 7.14
C ARG A 98 -1.13 -29.69 6.19
N VAL A 99 -1.34 -28.37 6.09
CA VAL A 99 -0.55 -27.46 5.27
C VAL A 99 -0.08 -26.25 6.10
N PRO A 100 1.07 -25.68 5.78
CA PRO A 100 1.56 -24.48 6.44
C PRO A 100 0.62 -23.30 6.21
N TYR A 101 0.52 -22.43 7.21
CA TYR A 101 -0.15 -21.15 7.02
C TYR A 101 0.71 -19.96 7.43
N ALA A 102 0.52 -18.89 6.70
CA ALA A 102 1.19 -17.61 6.92
C ALA A 102 0.20 -16.49 7.16
N VAL A 103 0.70 -15.42 7.79
CA VAL A 103 -0.06 -14.18 8.02
C VAL A 103 0.72 -13.00 7.46
N LEU A 104 0.04 -12.16 6.64
CA LEU A 104 0.61 -10.95 6.07
C LEU A 104 0.20 -9.72 6.88
N ALA A 105 1.18 -8.91 7.29
CA ALA A 105 1.00 -7.66 8.01
C ALA A 105 1.28 -6.45 7.10
N HIS A 106 0.35 -5.49 7.07
CA HIS A 106 0.42 -4.28 6.24
C HIS A 106 0.80 -3.01 7.01
N GLY A 107 0.75 -3.02 8.36
CA GLY A 107 1.20 -1.94 9.23
C GLY A 107 0.13 -1.38 10.15
N ALA A 108 -0.86 -0.68 9.64
CA ALA A 108 -1.85 0.02 10.47
C ALA A 108 -2.67 -0.93 11.37
N GLU A 109 -2.97 -2.14 10.91
CA GLU A 109 -3.71 -3.18 11.63
C GLU A 109 -2.90 -3.82 12.78
N VAL A 110 -1.57 -3.69 12.75
CA VAL A 110 -0.69 -4.14 13.86
C VAL A 110 -0.29 -3.00 14.80
N THR A 111 -0.68 -1.76 14.51
CA THR A 111 -0.36 -0.60 15.34
C THR A 111 -1.56 -0.09 16.12
N LEU A 112 -2.60 0.36 15.42
CA LEU A 112 -3.77 1.00 16.05
C LEU A 112 -4.60 0.03 16.90
N PRO A 113 -4.99 -1.17 16.42
CA PRO A 113 -5.70 -2.14 17.25
C PRO A 113 -4.85 -2.63 18.42
N ALA A 114 -3.53 -2.80 18.23
CA ALA A 114 -2.62 -3.23 19.30
C ALA A 114 -2.42 -2.18 20.41
N ALA A 115 -3.00 -0.98 20.30
CA ALA A 115 -3.05 -0.01 21.38
C ALA A 115 -3.99 -0.45 22.53
N ALA A 116 -5.02 -1.26 22.25
CA ALA A 116 -5.91 -1.81 23.26
C ALA A 116 -5.38 -3.17 23.75
N PRO A 117 -5.25 -3.39 25.08
CA PRO A 117 -4.58 -4.59 25.64
C PRO A 117 -5.15 -5.91 25.11
N GLY A 118 -6.46 -6.08 25.08
CA GLY A 118 -7.10 -7.31 24.56
C GLY A 118 -6.83 -7.57 23.08
N PHE A 119 -6.90 -6.53 22.24
CA PHE A 119 -6.58 -6.66 20.82
C PHE A 119 -5.09 -6.90 20.58
N ARG A 120 -4.22 -6.33 21.40
CA ARG A 120 -2.77 -6.58 21.32
C ARG A 120 -2.44 -8.07 21.50
N GLN A 121 -3.00 -8.67 22.55
CA GLN A 121 -2.81 -10.11 22.81
C GLN A 121 -3.37 -10.97 21.68
N ALA A 122 -4.50 -10.56 21.18
CA ALA A 122 -5.16 -11.19 20.08
C ALA A 122 -4.29 -11.19 18.82
N ILE A 123 -3.83 -10.03 18.36
CA ILE A 123 -2.97 -9.91 17.19
C ILE A 123 -1.64 -10.63 17.39
N ALA A 124 -1.05 -10.51 18.61
CA ALA A 124 0.18 -11.22 18.96
C ALA A 124 0.02 -12.74 18.84
N LYS A 125 -1.12 -13.28 19.32
CA LYS A 125 -1.42 -14.71 19.20
C LYS A 125 -1.60 -15.13 17.74
N ALA A 126 -2.42 -14.44 16.96
CA ALA A 126 -2.68 -14.79 15.56
C ALA A 126 -1.40 -14.77 14.71
N LEU A 127 -0.50 -13.81 14.96
CA LEU A 127 0.81 -13.76 14.32
C LEU A 127 1.79 -14.79 14.90
N GLY A 128 1.76 -15.01 16.22
CA GLY A 128 2.68 -15.92 16.91
C GLY A 128 2.44 -17.39 16.59
N ASP A 129 1.19 -17.78 16.37
CA ASP A 129 0.80 -19.14 16.02
C ASP A 129 1.09 -19.50 14.55
N ALA A 130 1.25 -18.49 13.67
CA ALA A 130 1.57 -18.73 12.26
C ALA A 130 2.97 -19.34 12.08
N GLU A 131 3.13 -20.24 11.11
CA GLU A 131 4.45 -20.76 10.75
C GLU A 131 5.30 -19.70 10.10
N VAL A 132 4.71 -18.90 9.21
CA VAL A 132 5.38 -17.78 8.55
C VAL A 132 4.64 -16.48 8.80
N ARG A 133 5.37 -15.41 9.07
CA ARG A 133 4.89 -14.04 9.20
C ARG A 133 5.52 -13.20 8.11
N PHE A 134 4.68 -12.61 7.26
CA PHE A 134 5.12 -11.69 6.22
C PHE A 134 4.80 -10.25 6.61
N ALA A 135 5.62 -9.32 6.17
CA ALA A 135 5.37 -7.90 6.33
C ALA A 135 5.71 -7.13 5.05
N VAL A 136 4.87 -6.14 4.71
CA VAL A 136 5.03 -5.32 3.50
C VAL A 136 6.17 -4.31 3.59
N SER A 137 6.74 -4.07 4.78
CA SER A 137 7.86 -3.16 5.01
C SER A 137 8.73 -3.65 6.15
N ARG A 138 9.99 -3.21 6.19
CA ARG A 138 10.91 -3.48 7.31
C ARG A 138 10.37 -2.87 8.60
N TYR A 139 9.79 -1.67 8.52
CA TYR A 139 9.10 -1.05 9.66
C TYR A 139 8.01 -1.96 10.23
N THR A 140 7.16 -2.52 9.38
CA THR A 140 6.10 -3.44 9.80
C THR A 140 6.69 -4.74 10.34
N ALA A 141 7.74 -5.29 9.73
CA ALA A 141 8.43 -6.48 10.21
C ALA A 141 8.98 -6.28 11.63
N ASP A 142 9.64 -5.16 11.89
CA ASP A 142 10.17 -4.83 13.22
C ASP A 142 9.05 -4.69 14.27
N ARG A 143 7.90 -4.14 13.88
CA ARG A 143 6.73 -4.05 14.76
C ARG A 143 6.16 -5.41 15.10
N VAL A 144 6.01 -6.29 14.10
CA VAL A 144 5.55 -7.67 14.30
C VAL A 144 6.55 -8.46 15.16
N LYS A 145 7.85 -8.33 14.89
CA LYS A 145 8.91 -9.00 15.68
C LYS A 145 8.88 -8.55 17.15
N ARG A 146 8.74 -7.25 17.42
CA ARG A 146 8.59 -6.74 18.79
C ARG A 146 7.31 -7.22 19.48
N LEU A 147 6.25 -7.45 18.73
CA LEU A 147 4.96 -7.89 19.27
C LEU A 147 4.95 -9.39 19.59
N THR A 148 5.62 -10.22 18.80
CA THR A 148 5.55 -11.68 18.85
C THR A 148 6.82 -12.36 19.37
N GLY A 149 7.97 -11.69 19.33
CA GLY A 149 9.29 -12.30 19.56
C GLY A 149 9.74 -13.27 18.44
N LYS A 150 9.01 -13.35 17.33
CA LYS A 150 9.25 -14.29 16.22
C LYS A 150 9.87 -13.57 15.01
N ASP A 151 10.59 -14.31 14.19
CA ASP A 151 11.12 -13.80 12.94
C ASP A 151 10.01 -13.49 11.93
N VAL A 152 10.27 -12.51 11.07
CA VAL A 152 9.32 -11.98 10.08
C VAL A 152 10.03 -11.86 8.74
N VAL A 153 9.43 -12.40 7.72
CA VAL A 153 9.94 -12.29 6.34
C VAL A 153 9.45 -10.97 5.74
N TYR A 154 10.40 -10.17 5.26
CA TYR A 154 10.09 -8.98 4.49
C TYR A 154 9.57 -9.37 3.11
N LEU A 155 8.32 -9.05 2.83
CA LEU A 155 7.70 -9.33 1.53
C LEU A 155 7.82 -8.16 0.56
N GLY A 156 7.70 -6.93 1.07
CA GLY A 156 7.66 -5.74 0.23
C GLY A 156 6.30 -5.56 -0.45
N ALA A 157 6.31 -4.86 -1.56
CA ALA A 157 5.16 -4.70 -2.43
C ALA A 157 5.60 -4.71 -3.89
N GLY A 158 4.68 -4.99 -4.80
CA GLY A 158 4.91 -4.95 -6.24
C GLY A 158 4.14 -3.81 -6.92
N VAL A 159 4.71 -3.33 -8.02
CA VAL A 159 4.05 -2.43 -8.97
C VAL A 159 4.05 -3.07 -10.36
N ASN A 160 3.00 -2.84 -11.12
CA ASN A 160 2.97 -3.23 -12.52
C ASN A 160 3.72 -2.18 -13.36
N ILE A 161 4.97 -2.49 -13.69
CA ILE A 161 5.87 -1.60 -14.42
C ILE A 161 5.47 -1.40 -15.89
N ASP A 162 4.59 -2.24 -16.44
CA ASP A 162 4.05 -2.11 -17.80
C ASP A 162 2.85 -1.15 -17.85
N VAL A 163 2.18 -0.95 -16.71
CA VAL A 163 1.07 0.01 -16.56
C VAL A 163 1.60 1.40 -16.18
N PHE A 164 2.50 1.45 -15.20
CA PHE A 164 3.12 2.68 -14.73
C PHE A 164 4.43 2.91 -15.49
N VAL A 165 4.31 3.57 -16.65
CA VAL A 165 5.44 3.87 -17.55
C VAL A 165 5.71 5.37 -17.59
N PRO A 166 6.97 5.79 -17.79
CA PRO A 166 7.32 7.18 -17.99
C PRO A 166 6.52 7.82 -19.13
N PRO A 167 6.18 9.11 -19.03
CA PRO A 167 5.55 9.82 -20.15
C PRO A 167 6.48 9.87 -21.35
N PRO A 168 5.95 9.88 -22.59
CA PRO A 168 6.73 10.31 -23.73
C PRO A 168 7.21 11.75 -23.50
N ASP A 169 8.31 12.14 -24.08
CA ASP A 169 8.99 13.43 -23.88
C ASP A 169 8.01 14.63 -23.88
N GLY A 170 8.12 15.46 -22.88
CA GLY A 170 7.36 16.69 -22.71
C GLY A 170 7.21 17.05 -21.24
N ARG A 171 7.42 18.33 -20.90
CA ARG A 171 7.10 18.89 -19.57
C ARG A 171 5.88 19.79 -19.68
N ASN A 172 5.20 19.92 -18.56
CA ASN A 172 4.13 20.89 -18.41
C ASN A 172 4.70 22.33 -18.47
N GLU A 173 3.94 23.29 -19.02
CA GLU A 173 4.34 24.71 -19.04
C GLU A 173 4.60 25.25 -17.62
N ALA A 174 3.74 24.86 -16.67
CA ALA A 174 3.96 25.09 -15.24
C ALA A 174 4.15 23.73 -14.56
N PRO A 175 5.13 23.57 -13.64
CA PRO A 175 5.35 22.33 -12.93
C PRO A 175 4.11 21.82 -12.18
N VAL A 176 3.80 20.54 -12.33
CA VAL A 176 2.67 19.88 -11.66
C VAL A 176 3.21 18.97 -10.54
N VAL A 177 2.85 19.30 -9.30
CA VAL A 177 3.14 18.45 -8.13
C VAL A 177 1.93 17.59 -7.81
N GLY A 178 2.07 16.27 -7.98
CA GLY A 178 0.98 15.33 -7.76
C GLY A 178 0.95 14.69 -6.38
N CYS A 179 -0.25 14.42 -5.87
CA CYS A 179 -0.48 13.63 -4.67
C CYS A 179 -1.66 12.69 -4.88
N VAL A 180 -1.40 11.39 -4.91
CA VAL A 180 -2.43 10.34 -5.06
C VAL A 180 -2.64 9.67 -3.71
N SER A 181 -3.81 9.86 -3.08
CA SER A 181 -4.10 9.25 -1.79
C SER A 181 -5.52 9.50 -1.30
N ARG A 182 -5.97 8.75 -0.31
CA ARG A 182 -7.21 9.09 0.41
C ARG A 182 -7.11 10.46 1.07
N PHE A 183 -8.17 11.27 1.03
CA PHE A 183 -8.19 12.60 1.66
C PHE A 183 -8.45 12.50 3.16
N ILE A 184 -7.41 12.12 3.88
CA ILE A 184 -7.37 11.98 5.35
C ILE A 184 -6.13 12.70 5.91
N PRO A 185 -6.16 13.14 7.19
CA PRO A 185 -5.10 13.99 7.74
C PRO A 185 -3.69 13.39 7.66
N ARG A 186 -3.55 12.07 7.83
CA ARG A 186 -2.26 11.36 7.79
C ARG A 186 -1.52 11.51 6.46
N LYS A 187 -2.25 11.64 5.34
CA LYS A 187 -1.65 11.69 3.99
C LYS A 187 -1.00 13.04 3.65
N GLY A 188 -1.27 14.08 4.44
CA GLY A 188 -0.49 15.31 4.41
C GLY A 188 -0.75 16.28 3.24
N GLN A 189 -1.84 16.13 2.45
CA GLN A 189 -2.14 17.02 1.33
C GLN A 189 -2.15 18.51 1.72
N HIS A 190 -2.61 18.81 2.96
CA HIS A 190 -2.59 20.18 3.50
C HIS A 190 -1.16 20.74 3.68
N ARG A 191 -0.16 19.88 3.90
CA ARG A 191 1.25 20.28 3.99
C ARG A 191 1.80 20.59 2.61
N LEU A 192 1.45 19.78 1.60
CA LEU A 192 1.79 20.03 0.20
C LEU A 192 1.23 21.36 -0.26
N LEU A 193 -0.07 21.64 -0.05
CA LEU A 193 -0.68 22.91 -0.41
C LEU A 193 0.04 24.10 0.24
N LYS A 194 0.40 24.00 1.54
CA LYS A 194 1.16 25.03 2.26
C LYS A 194 2.57 25.23 1.69
N ALA A 195 3.21 24.16 1.24
CA ALA A 195 4.55 24.23 0.66
C ALA A 195 4.51 24.93 -0.71
N VAL A 196 3.59 24.51 -1.58
CA VAL A 196 3.46 25.13 -2.93
C VAL A 196 3.08 26.62 -2.83
N ALA A 197 2.27 27.01 -1.85
CA ALA A 197 1.97 28.43 -1.59
C ALA A 197 3.19 29.28 -1.21
N ARG A 198 4.32 28.69 -0.88
CA ARG A 198 5.56 29.37 -0.46
C ARG A 198 6.65 29.37 -1.52
N LEU A 199 6.38 28.74 -2.67
CA LEU A 199 7.32 28.76 -3.79
C LEU A 199 7.31 30.14 -4.46
N ASP A 200 8.49 30.64 -4.84
CA ASP A 200 8.65 31.91 -5.56
C ASP A 200 8.39 31.76 -7.08
N ARG A 201 7.70 30.70 -7.47
CA ARG A 201 7.34 30.38 -8.86
C ARG A 201 5.96 29.75 -8.97
N PRO A 202 5.28 29.89 -10.12
CA PRO A 202 4.00 29.23 -10.32
C PRO A 202 4.19 27.71 -10.40
N ALA A 203 3.33 26.97 -9.67
CA ALA A 203 3.21 25.52 -9.75
C ALA A 203 1.74 25.12 -9.57
N GLU A 204 1.34 24.01 -10.18
CA GLU A 204 0.02 23.40 -10.00
C GLU A 204 0.09 22.21 -9.05
N VAL A 205 -0.95 22.04 -8.22
CA VAL A 205 -1.09 20.84 -7.38
C VAL A 205 -2.18 19.95 -7.95
N LEU A 206 -1.84 18.72 -8.34
CA LEU A 206 -2.80 17.69 -8.73
C LEU A 206 -3.09 16.76 -7.54
N VAL A 207 -4.30 16.85 -7.00
CA VAL A 207 -4.74 16.03 -5.85
C VAL A 207 -5.71 14.98 -6.32
N VAL A 208 -5.30 13.71 -6.25
CA VAL A 208 -6.07 12.57 -6.76
C VAL A 208 -6.52 11.66 -5.62
N GLY A 209 -7.80 11.25 -5.62
CA GLY A 209 -8.36 10.32 -4.65
C GLY A 209 -9.70 10.79 -4.09
N LYS A 210 -10.09 10.25 -2.93
CA LYS A 210 -11.33 10.63 -2.23
C LYS A 210 -11.19 10.59 -0.73
N GLY A 211 -12.08 11.27 -0.01
CA GLY A 211 -12.15 11.19 1.45
C GLY A 211 -12.77 12.41 2.12
N ARG A 212 -13.01 12.26 3.43
CA ARG A 212 -13.74 13.24 4.26
C ARG A 212 -13.11 14.63 4.37
N LYS A 213 -11.88 14.81 3.91
CA LYS A 213 -11.17 16.11 3.98
C LYS A 213 -11.20 16.91 2.66
N GLU A 214 -11.87 16.42 1.62
CA GLU A 214 -11.91 17.08 0.31
C GLU A 214 -12.30 18.56 0.40
N ALA A 215 -13.48 18.86 0.97
CA ALA A 215 -13.95 20.24 1.09
C ALA A 215 -13.00 21.15 1.89
N ASN A 216 -12.31 20.59 2.89
CA ASN A 216 -11.31 21.34 3.66
C ASN A 216 -10.06 21.64 2.84
N LEU A 217 -9.62 20.68 2.01
CA LEU A 217 -8.45 20.84 1.14
C LEU A 217 -8.72 21.87 0.03
N ARG A 218 -9.90 21.85 -0.59
CA ARG A 218 -10.31 22.85 -1.59
C ARG A 218 -10.31 24.26 -0.99
N ARG A 219 -11.00 24.45 0.16
CA ARG A 219 -10.98 25.73 0.87
C ARG A 219 -9.58 26.18 1.30
N LEU A 220 -8.69 25.24 1.60
CA LEU A 220 -7.31 25.57 1.94
C LEU A 220 -6.55 26.06 0.69
N ALA A 221 -6.68 25.39 -0.45
CA ALA A 221 -6.08 25.80 -1.71
C ALA A 221 -6.52 27.20 -2.11
N ASP A 222 -7.84 27.48 -2.06
CA ASP A 222 -8.41 28.79 -2.37
C ASP A 222 -7.84 29.89 -1.46
N ARG A 223 -7.80 29.66 -0.14
CA ARG A 223 -7.25 30.63 0.83
C ARG A 223 -5.76 30.91 0.66
N LEU A 224 -5.02 29.92 0.18
CA LEU A 224 -3.58 30.04 -0.06
C LEU A 224 -3.27 30.57 -1.48
N GLY A 225 -4.26 30.74 -2.35
CA GLY A 225 -4.05 31.12 -3.74
C GLY A 225 -3.34 30.03 -4.57
N VAL A 226 -3.39 28.77 -4.14
CA VAL A 226 -2.71 27.67 -4.84
C VAL A 226 -3.60 27.15 -5.97
N ARG A 227 -3.07 27.11 -7.18
CA ARG A 227 -3.71 26.44 -8.31
C ARG A 227 -3.75 24.93 -8.05
N ALA A 228 -4.92 24.41 -7.64
CA ALA A 228 -5.08 23.01 -7.31
C ALA A 228 -6.21 22.35 -8.09
N ARG A 229 -5.89 21.28 -8.81
CA ARG A 229 -6.85 20.42 -9.53
C ARG A 229 -7.13 19.17 -8.71
N PHE A 230 -8.41 18.91 -8.44
CA PHE A 230 -8.86 17.72 -7.69
C PHE A 230 -9.53 16.73 -8.63
N VAL A 231 -8.98 15.53 -8.73
CA VAL A 231 -9.58 14.39 -9.44
C VAL A 231 -10.09 13.43 -8.39
N VAL A 232 -11.43 13.39 -8.25
CA VAL A 232 -12.08 12.64 -7.17
C VAL A 232 -12.52 11.28 -7.68
N ASP A 233 -12.05 10.23 -6.98
CA ASP A 233 -12.40 8.83 -7.22
C ASP A 233 -12.26 8.37 -8.68
N PRO A 234 -11.14 8.66 -9.37
CA PRO A 234 -10.97 8.20 -10.74
C PRO A 234 -10.95 6.68 -10.80
N PRO A 235 -11.41 6.08 -11.90
CA PRO A 235 -11.23 4.65 -12.12
C PRO A 235 -9.75 4.29 -12.17
N TRP A 236 -9.40 3.08 -11.75
CA TRP A 236 -8.00 2.64 -11.67
C TRP A 236 -7.27 2.74 -13.02
N SER A 237 -7.98 2.50 -14.12
CA SER A 237 -7.44 2.62 -15.48
C SER A 237 -6.93 4.02 -15.85
N GLU A 238 -7.37 5.07 -15.17
CA GLU A 238 -6.94 6.44 -15.41
C GLU A 238 -5.69 6.83 -14.60
N LEU A 239 -5.35 6.07 -13.53
CA LEU A 239 -4.29 6.45 -12.60
C LEU A 239 -2.92 6.60 -13.30
N SER A 240 -2.56 5.69 -14.18
CA SER A 240 -1.31 5.78 -14.95
C SER A 240 -1.21 7.08 -15.75
N GLY A 241 -2.30 7.49 -16.40
CA GLY A 241 -2.38 8.77 -17.12
C GLY A 241 -2.23 9.98 -16.19
N LEU A 242 -2.83 9.91 -15.00
CA LEU A 242 -2.71 10.97 -14.00
C LEU A 242 -1.28 11.09 -13.46
N TYR A 243 -0.59 9.99 -13.17
CA TYR A 243 0.82 10.04 -12.79
C TYR A 243 1.69 10.63 -13.90
N ARG A 244 1.47 10.26 -15.16
CA ARG A 244 2.22 10.81 -16.30
C ARG A 244 1.99 12.32 -16.54
N SER A 245 0.93 12.90 -16.00
CA SER A 245 0.67 14.33 -16.05
C SER A 245 1.36 15.13 -14.94
N MET A 246 2.16 14.50 -14.09
CA MET A 246 2.91 15.13 -13.01
C MET A 246 4.38 15.31 -13.39
N ASP A 247 5.04 16.28 -12.79
CA ASP A 247 6.51 16.46 -12.86
C ASP A 247 7.19 15.97 -11.59
N VAL A 248 6.52 16.06 -10.45
CA VAL A 248 7.01 15.59 -9.14
C VAL A 248 5.86 14.94 -8.38
N PHE A 249 6.12 13.82 -7.73
CA PHE A 249 5.17 13.21 -6.80
C PHE A 249 5.50 13.59 -5.37
N CYS A 250 4.51 14.10 -4.61
CA CYS A 250 4.68 14.45 -3.21
C CYS A 250 3.49 13.99 -2.36
N MET A 251 3.68 12.98 -1.53
CA MET A 251 2.73 12.62 -0.48
C MET A 251 3.42 12.74 0.88
N PRO A 252 3.36 13.93 1.53
CA PRO A 252 4.08 14.18 2.78
C PRO A 252 3.33 13.61 3.98
N CYS A 253 3.10 12.28 3.96
CA CYS A 253 2.44 11.56 5.02
C CYS A 253 3.21 11.67 6.34
N ALA A 254 2.48 11.63 7.44
CA ALA A 254 3.07 11.71 8.78
C ALA A 254 2.40 10.74 9.74
N SER A 255 3.19 10.17 10.63
CA SER A 255 2.68 9.37 11.72
C SER A 255 1.85 10.22 12.67
N ARG A 256 0.77 9.66 13.20
CA ARG A 256 -0.12 10.32 14.15
C ARG A 256 -0.30 9.49 15.41
N TRP A 257 -0.75 10.16 16.47
CA TRP A 257 -1.03 9.52 17.78
C TRP A 257 0.15 8.68 18.29
N GLY A 258 1.36 9.26 18.28
CA GLY A 258 2.55 8.56 18.77
C GLY A 258 2.94 7.33 17.94
N GLY A 259 2.61 7.28 16.65
CA GLY A 259 2.94 6.15 15.79
C GLY A 259 1.89 5.04 15.74
N LEU A 260 0.68 5.31 16.25
CA LEU A 260 -0.44 4.36 16.14
C LEU A 260 -1.07 4.39 14.74
N GLU A 261 -1.12 5.56 14.10
CA GLU A 261 -1.57 5.69 12.71
C GLU A 261 -0.37 6.01 11.82
N VAL A 262 0.05 5.03 11.00
CA VAL A 262 1.25 5.10 10.16
C VAL A 262 0.94 4.71 8.71
N GLU A 263 1.85 5.04 7.80
CA GLU A 263 1.89 4.46 6.46
C GLU A 263 2.56 3.08 6.50
N GLY A 264 1.93 2.04 5.96
CA GLY A 264 2.53 0.70 5.95
C GLY A 264 3.77 0.62 5.06
N LEU A 265 3.62 1.02 3.81
CA LEU A 265 4.69 1.18 2.82
C LEU A 265 4.34 2.34 1.87
N GLY A 266 3.14 2.31 1.27
CA GLY A 266 2.66 3.33 0.34
C GLY A 266 2.93 2.96 -1.12
N LEU A 267 2.07 2.11 -1.71
CA LEU A 267 2.14 1.70 -3.13
C LEU A 267 2.24 2.90 -4.08
N VAL A 268 1.56 4.00 -3.76
CA VAL A 268 1.54 5.22 -4.57
C VAL A 268 2.92 5.86 -4.80
N PHE A 269 3.87 5.68 -3.87
CA PHE A 269 5.26 6.11 -4.07
C PHE A 269 5.96 5.26 -5.11
N LEU A 270 5.72 3.95 -5.07
CA LEU A 270 6.29 3.01 -6.03
C LEU A 270 5.66 3.18 -7.42
N GLU A 271 4.34 3.46 -7.50
CA GLU A 271 3.63 3.78 -8.74
C GLU A 271 4.21 5.05 -9.38
N ALA A 272 4.44 6.10 -8.58
CA ALA A 272 5.07 7.33 -9.03
C ALA A 272 6.52 7.10 -9.51
N ALA A 273 7.32 6.37 -8.73
CA ALA A 273 8.69 6.02 -9.09
C ALA A 273 8.73 5.16 -10.37
N ALA A 274 7.82 4.18 -10.52
CA ALA A 274 7.67 3.39 -11.74
C ALA A 274 7.35 4.26 -12.97
N THR A 275 6.58 5.35 -12.78
CA THR A 275 6.31 6.34 -13.83
C THR A 275 7.49 7.29 -14.10
N GLY A 276 8.64 7.09 -13.42
CA GLY A 276 9.82 7.93 -13.61
C GLY A 276 9.74 9.30 -12.95
N LEU A 277 8.86 9.48 -11.96
CA LEU A 277 8.74 10.73 -11.21
C LEU A 277 9.74 10.76 -10.04
N PRO A 278 10.41 11.89 -9.79
CA PRO A 278 11.09 12.10 -8.51
C PRO A 278 10.04 12.16 -7.39
N VAL A 279 10.36 11.52 -6.25
CA VAL A 279 9.41 11.30 -5.15
C VAL A 279 9.80 12.06 -3.90
N LEU A 280 8.86 12.86 -3.35
CA LEU A 280 8.95 13.41 -2.01
C LEU A 280 8.05 12.59 -1.09
N ALA A 281 8.65 11.68 -0.32
CA ALA A 281 7.94 10.80 0.61
C ALA A 281 7.93 11.37 2.02
N GLY A 282 6.75 11.45 2.65
CA GLY A 282 6.67 11.78 4.06
C GLY A 282 7.28 10.68 4.93
N ASP A 283 7.81 11.04 6.11
CA ASP A 283 8.40 10.11 7.06
C ASP A 283 7.33 9.51 7.96
N SER A 284 6.80 8.35 7.57
CA SER A 284 5.73 7.67 8.31
C SER A 284 5.76 6.16 8.07
N GLY A 285 6.09 5.40 9.10
CA GLY A 285 6.13 3.94 9.00
C GLY A 285 7.14 3.46 7.96
N GLY A 286 6.69 2.67 6.98
CA GLY A 286 7.50 2.16 5.88
C GLY A 286 7.66 3.09 4.68
N SER A 287 7.07 4.29 4.69
CA SER A 287 7.08 5.17 3.50
C SER A 287 8.48 5.58 3.06
N SER A 288 9.42 5.77 3.98
CA SER A 288 10.82 6.10 3.66
C SER A 288 11.59 4.96 2.96
N GLU A 289 11.09 3.73 3.04
CA GLU A 289 11.70 2.57 2.37
C GLU A 289 11.47 2.55 0.85
N THR A 290 10.57 3.40 0.35
CA THR A 290 10.21 3.52 -1.06
C THR A 290 11.09 4.48 -1.84
N VAL A 291 12.03 5.16 -1.18
CA VAL A 291 12.89 6.20 -1.74
C VAL A 291 14.34 5.97 -1.33
N LEU A 292 15.26 6.18 -2.25
CA LEU A 292 16.70 6.34 -1.99
C LEU A 292 16.97 7.85 -1.83
N PRO A 293 17.19 8.35 -0.59
CA PRO A 293 17.32 9.79 -0.34
C PRO A 293 18.48 10.41 -1.12
N GLY A 294 18.18 11.46 -1.90
CA GLY A 294 19.15 12.16 -2.75
C GLY A 294 19.37 11.52 -4.12
N GLU A 295 18.97 10.25 -4.34
CA GLU A 295 19.11 9.53 -5.61
C GLU A 295 17.77 9.42 -6.37
N SER A 296 16.71 8.89 -5.72
CA SER A 296 15.40 8.71 -6.34
C SER A 296 14.33 9.67 -5.81
N GLY A 297 14.68 10.48 -4.84
CA GLY A 297 13.76 11.44 -4.21
C GLY A 297 14.26 11.92 -2.86
N PHE A 298 13.34 12.45 -2.06
CA PHE A 298 13.62 12.96 -0.71
C PHE A 298 12.62 12.44 0.30
N VAL A 299 13.07 12.25 1.55
CA VAL A 299 12.19 12.02 2.70
C VAL A 299 11.94 13.37 3.37
N VAL A 300 10.65 13.75 3.47
CA VAL A 300 10.23 15.06 3.98
C VAL A 300 9.49 14.95 5.31
N ARG A 301 9.87 15.77 6.29
CA ARG A 301 9.31 15.79 7.64
C ARG A 301 8.54 17.06 7.95
N SER A 302 8.85 18.16 7.26
CA SER A 302 8.28 19.48 7.45
C SER A 302 7.75 20.10 6.15
N VAL A 303 7.07 21.23 6.23
CA VAL A 303 6.70 22.04 5.05
C VAL A 303 7.98 22.60 4.41
N ASP A 304 8.98 22.97 5.21
CA ASP A 304 10.25 23.49 4.70
C ASP A 304 11.01 22.45 3.89
N ASP A 305 11.04 21.18 4.32
CA ASP A 305 11.66 20.11 3.54
C ASP A 305 10.96 19.92 2.18
N ILE A 306 9.62 20.09 2.14
CA ILE A 306 8.88 19.99 0.88
C ILE A 306 9.25 21.15 -0.04
N VAL A 307 9.28 22.38 0.47
CA VAL A 307 9.71 23.57 -0.30
C VAL A 307 11.10 23.34 -0.85
N GLN A 308 12.06 23.02 0.00
CA GLN A 308 13.45 22.77 -0.41
C GLN A 308 13.56 21.67 -1.48
N GLY A 309 12.84 20.56 -1.28
CA GLY A 309 12.82 19.45 -2.26
C GLY A 309 12.25 19.88 -3.61
N LEU A 310 11.17 20.67 -3.62
CA LEU A 310 10.56 21.19 -4.85
C LEU A 310 11.47 22.20 -5.55
N ASP A 311 12.10 23.13 -4.81
CA ASP A 311 13.03 24.09 -5.38
C ASP A 311 14.21 23.39 -6.06
N ILE A 312 14.84 22.41 -5.40
CA ILE A 312 15.94 21.61 -5.99
C ILE A 312 15.52 20.95 -7.31
N LEU A 313 14.31 20.39 -7.38
CA LEU A 313 13.83 19.68 -8.57
C LEU A 313 13.39 20.62 -9.70
N PHE A 314 12.89 21.81 -9.35
CA PHE A 314 12.45 22.80 -10.33
C PHE A 314 13.62 23.63 -10.86
N ASP A 315 14.65 23.90 -10.04
CA ASP A 315 15.86 24.61 -10.46
C ASP A 315 16.75 23.77 -11.39
N ASP A 316 16.80 22.45 -11.18
CA ASP A 316 17.56 21.53 -12.02
C ASP A 316 16.68 20.44 -12.64
N PRO A 317 16.05 20.72 -13.78
CA PRO A 317 15.24 19.73 -14.51
C PRO A 317 15.98 18.48 -14.96
N ARG A 318 17.29 18.57 -15.15
CA ARG A 318 18.11 17.39 -15.49
C ARG A 318 18.20 16.46 -14.27
N ARG A 319 18.53 17.02 -13.11
CA ARG A 319 18.58 16.28 -11.85
C ARG A 319 17.21 15.64 -11.52
N ALA A 320 16.10 16.34 -11.75
CA ALA A 320 14.77 15.77 -11.56
C ALA A 320 14.53 14.53 -12.43
N ARG A 321 14.96 14.56 -13.71
CA ARG A 321 14.88 13.38 -14.61
C ARG A 321 15.80 12.25 -14.17
N GLU A 322 17.02 12.54 -13.80
CA GLU A 322 17.99 11.54 -13.31
C GLU A 322 17.45 10.85 -12.04
N MET A 323 16.86 11.63 -11.13
CA MET A 323 16.23 11.14 -9.91
C MET A 323 15.01 10.27 -10.19
N GLY A 324 14.13 10.68 -11.11
CA GLY A 324 13.00 9.87 -11.57
C GLY A 324 13.42 8.55 -12.20
N ALA A 325 14.45 8.59 -13.06
CA ALA A 325 15.01 7.38 -13.67
C ALA A 325 15.65 6.43 -12.63
N ALA A 326 16.29 6.97 -11.59
CA ALA A 326 16.79 6.17 -10.46
C ALA A 326 15.64 5.53 -9.66
N GLY A 327 14.54 6.26 -9.47
CA GLY A 327 13.32 5.73 -8.86
C GLY A 327 12.73 4.56 -9.65
N ARG A 328 12.66 4.69 -10.97
CA ARG A 328 12.21 3.62 -11.87
C ARG A 328 13.07 2.37 -11.73
N ARG A 329 14.41 2.51 -11.79
CA ARG A 329 15.33 1.37 -11.59
C ARG A 329 15.14 0.72 -10.21
N LEU A 330 14.99 1.52 -9.15
CA LEU A 330 14.72 0.99 -7.81
C LEU A 330 13.47 0.10 -7.79
N VAL A 331 12.41 0.50 -8.50
CA VAL A 331 11.18 -0.31 -8.59
C VAL A 331 11.43 -1.60 -9.38
N GLU A 332 12.09 -1.51 -10.54
CA GLU A 332 12.43 -2.66 -11.38
C GLU A 332 13.30 -3.67 -10.64
N ASP A 333 14.25 -3.19 -9.83
CA ASP A 333 15.18 -4.03 -9.08
C ASP A 333 14.58 -4.67 -7.82
N ARG A 334 13.53 -4.08 -7.19
CA ARG A 334 13.13 -4.50 -5.84
C ARG A 334 11.63 -4.62 -5.60
N PHE A 335 10.80 -4.00 -6.46
CA PHE A 335 9.38 -3.80 -6.20
C PHE A 335 8.49 -4.24 -7.37
N THR A 336 8.84 -5.33 -8.05
CA THR A 336 7.97 -6.01 -9.01
C THR A 336 7.14 -7.09 -8.32
N TRP A 337 6.02 -7.46 -8.92
CA TRP A 337 5.18 -8.53 -8.38
C TRP A 337 5.87 -9.88 -8.41
N ASP A 338 6.71 -10.16 -9.41
CA ASP A 338 7.49 -11.39 -9.50
C ASP A 338 8.40 -11.55 -8.29
N GLN A 339 9.08 -10.48 -7.87
CA GLN A 339 9.94 -10.50 -6.69
C GLN A 339 9.15 -10.67 -5.38
N VAL A 340 7.92 -10.16 -5.30
CA VAL A 340 7.03 -10.39 -4.17
C VAL A 340 6.61 -11.87 -4.11
N VAL A 341 6.25 -12.44 -5.25
CA VAL A 341 5.88 -13.86 -5.38
C VAL A 341 7.07 -14.76 -4.99
N ASP A 342 8.27 -14.48 -5.50
CA ASP A 342 9.48 -15.24 -5.17
C ASP A 342 9.78 -15.24 -3.67
N ARG A 343 9.70 -14.04 -3.02
CA ARG A 343 9.89 -13.93 -1.56
C ARG A 343 8.81 -14.69 -0.77
N LEU A 344 7.58 -14.70 -1.27
CA LEU A 344 6.49 -15.43 -0.63
C LEU A 344 6.72 -16.95 -0.76
N LEU A 345 7.13 -17.43 -1.93
CA LEU A 345 7.49 -18.83 -2.16
C LEU A 345 8.65 -19.28 -1.26
N MET A 346 9.73 -18.47 -1.19
CA MET A 346 10.89 -18.74 -0.32
C MET A 346 10.50 -18.76 1.16
N GLY A 347 9.52 -17.97 1.56
CA GLY A 347 9.05 -17.95 2.95
C GLY A 347 8.29 -19.19 3.36
N PHE A 348 7.71 -19.95 2.42
CA PHE A 348 7.05 -21.22 2.67
C PHE A 348 7.97 -22.44 2.48
N ALA A 349 9.14 -22.27 1.87
CA ALA A 349 10.14 -23.32 1.70
C ALA A 349 10.91 -23.60 3.00
#